data_943e0636d16d0d20b36a60904141b22d
#
_entry.id   943e0636d16d0d20b36a60904141b22d
#
_cell.length_a   1.000
_cell.length_b   1.000
_cell.length_c   1.000
_cell.angle_alpha   90.00
_cell.angle_beta   90.00
_cell.angle_gamma   90.00
#
_symmetry.space_group_name_H-M   'P 1'
#
loop_
_entity.id
_entity.type
_entity.pdbx_description
1 polymer ?
#
loop_
_entity_poly.entity_id
_entity_poly.type
_entity_poly.pdbx_seq_one_letter_code
_entity_poly.pdbx_strand_id
1 'polypeptide(L)'
;MLNITIDKVRHIEDKDANVRETLVELQHALDKSEQERHFYDALCIDYTAAYLCDLMADTMTVIKKKSFSHCAAEELQSGSIQCYSQWIRHSYNTFVVKESAPGFMEMFDNRNLMAYLDDHESFVYRHRTLPNRAGMEYFEARAVRLYSDDDSYKIILGYRLIDDIVEEERESRQKLEQALKRAEEASHAKSAFWFNMSHDIRTPMNAIIGYTDLLEIYGDDVEKREDYLGKIKSSSEYLLSLLNDVLEMARIESGKYIMDETVTDIREFDRSI
;
A
#
# COMPACT_ATOMS: atom_id res chain seq x y z
N MET A 1 65.72 29.68 49.88
CA MET A 1 64.30 29.33 50.10
C MET A 1 63.35 29.99 49.06
N LEU A 2 63.53 31.21 48.64
CA LEU A 2 62.64 31.88 47.70
C LEU A 2 62.53 31.15 46.32
N ASN A 3 63.64 30.68 45.73
CA ASN A 3 63.69 30.04 44.42
C ASN A 3 62.90 28.70 44.39
N ILE A 4 62.92 27.93 45.47
CA ILE A 4 62.16 26.62 45.56
C ILE A 4 60.67 26.90 45.63
N THR A 5 60.25 28.02 46.21
CA THR A 5 58.83 28.41 46.28
C THR A 5 58.27 28.85 44.92
N ILE A 6 59.10 29.61 44.14
CA ILE A 6 58.78 30.09 42.81
C ILE A 6 58.63 28.90 41.85
N ASP A 7 59.54 27.94 41.88
CA ASP A 7 59.42 26.71 41.02
C ASP A 7 58.22 25.85 41.37
N LYS A 8 57.83 25.74 42.65
CA LYS A 8 56.64 25.04 43.07
C LYS A 8 55.36 25.75 42.62
N VAL A 9 55.31 27.07 42.67
CA VAL A 9 54.18 27.86 42.21
C VAL A 9 54.02 27.72 40.68
N ARG A 10 55.13 27.84 39.92
CA ARG A 10 55.09 27.57 38.47
C ARG A 10 54.60 26.17 38.13
N HIS A 11 55.07 25.16 38.85
CA HIS A 11 54.64 23.77 38.60
C HIS A 11 53.13 23.55 38.91
N ILE A 12 52.56 24.30 39.84
CA ILE A 12 51.12 24.28 40.14
C ILE A 12 50.36 25.02 39.04
N GLU A 13 50.83 26.17 38.58
CA GLU A 13 50.21 26.93 37.49
C GLU A 13 50.22 26.16 36.17
N ASP A 14 51.34 25.48 35.84
CA ASP A 14 51.42 24.60 34.65
C ASP A 14 50.48 23.40 34.74
N LYS A 15 50.32 22.81 35.94
CA LYS A 15 49.33 21.74 36.14
C LYS A 15 47.88 22.22 36.02
N ASP A 16 47.57 23.41 36.55
CA ASP A 16 46.23 24.00 36.42
C ASP A 16 45.92 24.39 34.97
N ALA A 17 46.90 24.86 34.20
CA ALA A 17 46.72 25.15 32.78
C ALA A 17 46.45 23.88 31.99
N ASN A 18 47.20 22.81 32.22
CA ASN A 18 47.02 21.51 31.55
C ASN A 18 45.67 20.85 31.90
N VAL A 19 45.24 20.98 33.16
CA VAL A 19 43.89 20.50 33.57
C VAL A 19 42.77 21.29 32.89
N ARG A 20 42.95 22.61 32.74
CA ARG A 20 41.96 23.45 32.04
C ARG A 20 41.89 23.11 30.56
N GLU A 21 43.01 22.91 29.89
CA GLU A 21 43.05 22.47 28.49
C GLU A 21 42.36 21.12 28.28
N THR A 22 42.66 20.13 29.12
CA THR A 22 42.02 18.81 29.11
C THR A 22 40.51 18.91 29.35
N LEU A 23 40.05 19.80 30.26
CA LEU A 23 38.62 20.00 30.50
C LEU A 23 37.90 20.61 29.29
N VAL A 24 38.53 21.56 28.59
CA VAL A 24 37.99 22.17 27.37
C VAL A 24 37.92 21.14 26.25
N GLU A 25 38.92 20.29 26.06
CA GLU A 25 38.94 19.20 25.10
C GLU A 25 37.84 18.18 25.39
N LEU A 26 37.67 17.77 26.66
CA LEU A 26 36.62 16.87 27.10
C LEU A 26 35.22 17.46 26.87
N GLN A 27 35.07 18.76 27.15
CA GLN A 27 33.79 19.45 26.94
C GLN A 27 33.44 19.52 25.45
N HIS A 28 34.40 19.83 24.58
CA HIS A 28 34.23 19.84 23.15
C HIS A 28 33.92 18.48 22.55
N ALA A 29 34.56 17.42 23.09
CA ALA A 29 34.28 16.03 22.70
C ALA A 29 32.88 15.60 23.15
N LEU A 30 32.44 16.05 24.35
CA LEU A 30 31.11 15.77 24.86
C LEU A 30 30.02 16.45 24.02
N ASP A 31 30.19 17.75 23.73
CA ASP A 31 29.27 18.53 22.90
C ASP A 31 29.15 17.94 21.49
N LYS A 32 30.27 17.52 20.90
CA LYS A 32 30.26 16.81 19.61
C LYS A 32 29.50 15.51 19.66
N SER A 33 29.72 14.71 20.70
CA SER A 33 29.02 13.42 20.91
C SER A 33 27.51 13.62 21.11
N GLU A 34 27.09 14.67 21.83
CA GLU A 34 25.67 15.00 22.00
C GLU A 34 25.04 15.47 20.70
N GLN A 35 25.73 16.29 19.90
CA GLN A 35 25.24 16.70 18.57
C GLN A 35 25.07 15.51 17.62
N GLU A 36 26.04 14.59 17.58
CA GLU A 36 25.95 13.37 16.78
C GLU A 36 24.75 12.51 17.23
N ARG A 37 24.54 12.36 18.54
CA ARG A 37 23.40 11.61 19.07
C ARG A 37 22.08 12.26 18.68
N HIS A 38 21.91 13.56 18.82
CA HIS A 38 20.71 14.28 18.40
C HIS A 38 20.45 14.15 16.88
N PHE A 39 21.50 14.16 16.09
CA PHE A 39 21.40 13.96 14.65
C PHE A 39 20.87 12.54 14.31
N TYR A 40 21.42 11.50 14.93
CA TYR A 40 20.93 10.14 14.74
C TYR A 40 19.51 9.96 15.26
N ASP A 41 19.14 10.55 16.38
CA ASP A 41 17.79 10.50 16.92
C ASP A 41 16.77 11.15 15.96
N ALA A 42 17.13 12.25 15.32
CA ALA A 42 16.30 12.91 14.32
C ALA A 42 16.15 12.09 13.04
N LEU A 43 17.25 11.53 12.52
CA LEU A 43 17.21 10.66 11.33
C LEU A 43 16.41 9.37 11.54
N CYS A 44 16.39 8.88 12.77
CA CYS A 44 15.77 7.61 13.10
C CYS A 44 14.39 7.76 13.77
N ILE A 45 13.71 8.91 13.62
CA ILE A 45 12.48 9.23 14.35
C ILE A 45 11.37 8.18 14.12
N ASP A 46 11.22 7.69 12.90
CA ASP A 46 10.21 6.72 12.49
C ASP A 46 10.59 5.26 12.73
N TYR A 47 11.85 5.03 13.14
CA TYR A 47 12.34 3.68 13.39
C TYR A 47 12.10 3.23 14.83
N THR A 48 11.74 1.97 15.00
CA THR A 48 11.63 1.31 16.31
C THR A 48 12.98 0.87 16.84
N ALA A 49 13.90 0.49 15.94
CA ALA A 49 15.29 0.21 16.25
C ALA A 49 16.18 0.71 15.12
N ALA A 50 17.37 1.19 15.44
CA ALA A 50 18.37 1.61 14.49
C ALA A 50 19.78 1.27 14.97
N TYR A 51 20.59 0.82 14.03
CA TYR A 51 21.94 0.31 14.27
C TYR A 51 22.92 1.00 13.31
N LEU A 52 24.08 1.37 13.85
CA LEU A 52 25.24 1.72 13.04
C LEU A 52 26.05 0.43 12.84
N CYS A 53 26.19 0.01 11.59
CA CYS A 53 26.92 -1.21 11.26
C CYS A 53 28.14 -0.89 10.42
N ASP A 54 29.25 -1.56 10.68
CA ASP A 54 30.40 -1.60 9.80
C ASP A 54 30.47 -3.01 9.22
N LEU A 55 30.16 -3.11 7.92
CA LEU A 55 30.04 -4.41 7.25
C LEU A 55 31.40 -5.07 6.96
N MET A 56 32.48 -4.26 6.84
CA MET A 56 33.82 -4.79 6.67
C MET A 56 34.38 -5.33 7.99
N ALA A 57 34.19 -4.60 9.08
CA ALA A 57 34.61 -5.01 10.41
C ALA A 57 33.66 -6.03 11.07
N ASP A 58 32.51 -6.33 10.43
CA ASP A 58 31.44 -7.16 10.97
C ASP A 58 30.96 -6.73 12.37
N THR A 59 30.83 -5.41 12.57
CA THR A 59 30.41 -4.83 13.85
C THR A 59 29.10 -4.07 13.73
N MET A 60 28.37 -3.99 14.85
CA MET A 60 27.11 -3.29 14.96
C MET A 60 27.00 -2.60 16.32
N THR A 61 26.53 -1.35 16.32
CA THR A 61 26.28 -0.56 17.53
C THR A 61 24.82 -0.10 17.56
N VAL A 62 24.15 -0.24 18.70
CA VAL A 62 22.77 0.20 18.87
C VAL A 62 22.74 1.73 19.00
N ILE A 63 22.10 2.40 18.04
CA ILE A 63 21.84 3.85 18.09
C ILE A 63 20.52 4.11 18.84
N LYS A 64 19.45 3.41 18.45
CA LYS A 64 18.11 3.61 18.95
C LYS A 64 17.39 2.28 19.17
N LYS A 65 16.60 2.21 20.25
CA LYS A 65 15.63 1.15 20.49
C LYS A 65 14.44 1.68 21.26
N LYS A 66 13.22 1.27 20.88
CA LYS A 66 12.00 1.51 21.66
C LYS A 66 11.70 0.29 22.54
N SER A 67 11.18 0.51 23.73
CA SER A 67 10.94 -0.53 24.76
C SER A 67 9.93 -1.61 24.34
N PHE A 68 9.15 -1.39 23.30
CA PHE A 68 8.20 -2.35 22.76
C PHE A 68 8.65 -2.98 21.44
N SER A 69 9.85 -2.61 20.96
CA SER A 69 10.40 -3.30 19.81
C SER A 69 10.61 -4.75 20.20
N HIS A 70 9.81 -5.59 19.58
CA HIS A 70 10.02 -7.04 19.66
C HIS A 70 11.42 -7.31 19.16
N CYS A 71 12.07 -8.18 19.75
CA CYS A 71 13.30 -8.69 19.28
C CYS A 71 14.46 -8.41 20.21
N ALA A 72 15.40 -9.11 19.90
CA ALA A 72 16.77 -9.11 20.26
C ALA A 72 17.34 -7.70 20.62
N ALA A 73 16.74 -6.59 20.16
CA ALA A 73 17.09 -5.24 20.61
C ALA A 73 16.87 -5.01 22.13
N GLU A 74 15.96 -5.76 22.77
CA GLU A 74 15.80 -5.72 24.23
C GLU A 74 17.01 -6.34 24.96
N GLU A 75 17.69 -7.31 24.34
CA GLU A 75 18.85 -7.96 24.88
C GLU A 75 20.14 -7.15 24.72
N LEU A 76 20.14 -6.14 23.81
CA LEU A 76 21.28 -5.30 23.54
C LEU A 76 21.31 -4.05 24.42
N GLN A 77 22.45 -3.76 25.01
CA GLN A 77 22.68 -2.47 25.67
C GLN A 77 23.01 -1.40 24.64
N SER A 78 22.46 -0.20 24.79
CA SER A 78 22.78 0.94 23.95
C SER A 78 24.27 1.25 24.02
N GLY A 79 24.91 1.44 22.84
CA GLY A 79 26.35 1.69 22.73
C GLY A 79 27.24 0.44 22.82
N SER A 80 26.70 -0.75 23.06
CA SER A 80 27.50 -1.97 23.01
C SER A 80 27.83 -2.37 21.56
N ILE A 81 29.06 -2.79 21.32
CA ILE A 81 29.51 -3.29 20.01
C ILE A 81 29.21 -4.80 19.97
N GLN A 82 28.50 -5.21 18.93
CA GLN A 82 28.15 -6.61 18.67
C GLN A 82 28.64 -7.05 17.29
N CYS A 83 28.71 -8.34 17.05
CA CYS A 83 28.98 -8.88 15.72
C CYS A 83 27.70 -8.84 14.87
N TYR A 84 27.74 -8.11 13.75
CA TYR A 84 26.60 -7.91 12.85
C TYR A 84 26.06 -9.24 12.29
N SER A 85 26.94 -10.08 11.73
CA SER A 85 26.52 -11.34 11.10
C SER A 85 25.91 -12.33 12.12
N GLN A 86 26.43 -12.37 13.34
CA GLN A 86 25.84 -13.17 14.42
C GLN A 86 24.47 -12.67 14.82
N TRP A 87 24.32 -11.34 14.92
CA TRP A 87 23.06 -10.70 15.24
C TRP A 87 21.98 -10.96 14.19
N ILE A 88 22.28 -10.78 12.90
CA ILE A 88 21.37 -11.08 11.81
C ILE A 88 20.90 -12.55 11.86
N ARG A 89 21.82 -13.47 12.07
CA ARG A 89 21.51 -14.90 12.18
C ARG A 89 20.64 -15.21 13.40
N HIS A 90 20.95 -14.61 14.54
CA HIS A 90 20.14 -14.75 15.75
C HIS A 90 18.72 -14.21 15.54
N SER A 91 18.60 -13.01 14.99
CA SER A 91 17.31 -12.38 14.67
C SER A 91 16.47 -13.23 13.73
N TYR A 92 17.06 -13.75 12.67
CA TYR A 92 16.39 -14.63 11.71
C TYR A 92 15.86 -15.91 12.36
N ASN A 93 16.69 -16.56 13.18
CA ASN A 93 16.31 -17.83 13.80
C ASN A 93 15.28 -17.70 14.92
N THR A 94 15.28 -16.55 15.62
CA THR A 94 14.48 -16.36 16.84
C THR A 94 13.19 -15.63 16.58
N PHE A 95 13.18 -14.65 15.67
CA PHE A 95 12.05 -13.72 15.55
C PHE A 95 11.38 -13.73 14.17
N VAL A 96 12.11 -14.04 13.10
CA VAL A 96 11.58 -13.92 11.73
C VAL A 96 10.70 -15.12 11.37
N VAL A 97 9.51 -14.85 10.82
CA VAL A 97 8.66 -15.88 10.22
C VAL A 97 9.23 -16.23 8.85
N LYS A 98 9.85 -17.40 8.76
CA LYS A 98 10.71 -17.82 7.63
C LYS A 98 9.99 -17.82 6.28
N GLU A 99 8.71 -18.19 6.28
CA GLU A 99 7.87 -18.22 5.07
C GLU A 99 7.64 -16.81 4.47
N SER A 100 7.76 -15.76 5.29
CA SER A 100 7.61 -14.37 4.88
C SER A 100 8.93 -13.69 4.50
N ALA A 101 10.04 -14.39 4.64
CA ALA A 101 11.38 -13.83 4.52
C ALA A 101 12.29 -14.63 3.56
N PRO A 102 11.88 -14.83 2.28
CA PRO A 102 12.70 -15.54 1.31
C PRO A 102 13.99 -14.77 1.03
N GLY A 103 15.12 -15.49 1.07
CA GLY A 103 16.42 -14.88 0.80
C GLY A 103 16.96 -13.97 1.91
N PHE A 104 16.34 -13.92 3.09
CA PHE A 104 16.75 -13.01 4.18
C PHE A 104 18.23 -13.11 4.50
N MET A 105 18.74 -14.34 4.75
CA MET A 105 20.15 -14.56 5.10
C MET A 105 21.13 -14.19 3.99
N GLU A 106 20.71 -14.34 2.74
CA GLU A 106 21.49 -13.96 1.57
C GLU A 106 21.53 -12.44 1.38
N MET A 107 20.39 -11.80 1.52
CA MET A 107 20.24 -10.33 1.34
C MET A 107 20.92 -9.53 2.43
N PHE A 108 20.96 -10.04 3.67
CA PHE A 108 21.64 -9.40 4.80
C PHE A 108 23.09 -9.89 5.00
N ASP A 109 23.62 -10.72 4.12
CA ASP A 109 25.05 -11.04 4.12
C ASP A 109 25.90 -9.79 3.85
N ASN A 110 27.00 -9.62 4.59
CA ASN A 110 27.83 -8.41 4.54
C ASN A 110 28.24 -8.07 3.10
N ARG A 111 28.70 -9.04 2.31
CA ARG A 111 29.20 -8.81 0.95
C ARG A 111 28.06 -8.49 -0.01
N ASN A 112 26.96 -9.22 0.09
CA ASN A 112 25.80 -9.00 -0.78
C ASN A 112 25.16 -7.64 -0.52
N LEU A 113 25.05 -7.25 0.76
CA LEU A 113 24.48 -5.95 1.14
C LEU A 113 25.39 -4.80 0.71
N MET A 114 26.73 -4.92 0.85
CA MET A 114 27.68 -3.94 0.31
C MET A 114 27.52 -3.80 -1.21
N ALA A 115 27.57 -4.91 -1.96
CA ALA A 115 27.43 -4.92 -3.41
C ALA A 115 26.09 -4.27 -3.86
N TYR A 116 25.00 -4.56 -3.15
CA TYR A 116 23.71 -3.94 -3.45
C TYR A 116 23.72 -2.42 -3.23
N LEU A 117 24.29 -1.95 -2.11
CA LEU A 117 24.34 -0.53 -1.75
C LEU A 117 25.39 0.28 -2.56
N ASP A 118 26.27 -0.37 -3.29
CA ASP A 118 27.17 0.30 -4.24
C ASP A 118 26.40 0.78 -5.48
N ASP A 119 25.39 0.05 -5.90
CA ASP A 119 24.56 0.36 -7.07
C ASP A 119 23.23 1.08 -6.71
N HIS A 120 22.83 1.08 -5.42
CA HIS A 120 21.53 1.59 -4.97
C HIS A 120 21.68 2.52 -3.77
N GLU A 121 20.85 3.57 -3.71
CA GLU A 121 20.83 4.53 -2.61
C GLU A 121 20.39 3.94 -1.27
N SER A 122 19.53 2.95 -1.30
CA SER A 122 19.03 2.28 -0.10
C SER A 122 18.59 0.84 -0.38
N PHE A 123 18.74 0.00 0.62
CA PHE A 123 18.19 -1.34 0.67
C PHE A 123 16.92 -1.34 1.51
N VAL A 124 15.86 -2.00 1.03
CA VAL A 124 14.58 -2.14 1.75
C VAL A 124 14.14 -3.59 1.72
N TYR A 125 13.81 -4.13 2.90
CA TYR A 125 13.35 -5.50 3.02
C TYR A 125 12.17 -5.60 4.01
N ARG A 126 11.03 -6.12 3.55
CA ARG A 126 9.83 -6.30 4.39
C ARG A 126 9.68 -7.77 4.76
N HIS A 127 9.39 -8.04 6.03
CA HIS A 127 9.20 -9.39 6.55
C HIS A 127 8.26 -9.39 7.75
N ARG A 128 7.73 -10.57 8.06
CA ARG A 128 6.96 -10.81 9.29
C ARG A 128 7.87 -11.34 10.38
N THR A 129 7.60 -10.90 11.61
CA THR A 129 8.18 -11.49 12.81
C THR A 129 7.08 -12.16 13.64
N LEU A 130 7.47 -12.92 14.64
CA LEU A 130 6.55 -13.33 15.68
C LEU A 130 5.95 -12.08 16.34
N PRO A 131 4.65 -12.11 16.72
CA PRO A 131 4.00 -10.93 17.30
C PRO A 131 4.74 -10.40 18.52
N ASN A 132 4.94 -9.10 18.58
CA ASN A 132 5.47 -8.46 19.77
C ASN A 132 4.39 -8.38 20.88
N ARG A 133 4.74 -7.82 22.04
CA ARG A 133 3.80 -7.65 23.16
C ARG A 133 2.58 -6.80 22.84
N ALA A 134 2.65 -5.97 21.78
CA ALA A 134 1.55 -5.15 21.26
C ALA A 134 0.80 -5.83 20.09
N GLY A 135 1.16 -7.07 19.72
CA GLY A 135 0.54 -7.81 18.62
C GLY A 135 1.02 -7.39 17.22
N MET A 136 2.03 -6.54 17.12
CA MET A 136 2.57 -6.05 15.85
C MET A 136 3.55 -7.05 15.27
N GLU A 137 3.46 -7.31 13.96
CA GLU A 137 4.19 -8.40 13.29
C GLU A 137 5.00 -7.97 12.07
N TYR A 138 4.62 -6.87 11.40
CA TYR A 138 5.21 -6.50 10.12
C TYR A 138 6.31 -5.45 10.29
N PHE A 139 7.50 -5.78 9.80
CA PHE A 139 8.66 -4.91 9.85
C PHE A 139 9.20 -4.60 8.45
N GLU A 140 9.66 -3.36 8.30
CA GLU A 140 10.50 -2.94 7.20
C GLU A 140 11.91 -2.66 7.73
N ALA A 141 12.88 -3.42 7.25
CA ALA A 141 14.30 -3.13 7.43
C ALA A 141 14.75 -2.22 6.29
N ARG A 142 15.45 -1.13 6.64
CA ARG A 142 16.07 -0.24 5.66
C ARG A 142 17.52 -0.03 5.99
N ALA A 143 18.40 -0.25 5.02
CA ALA A 143 19.81 0.06 5.14
C ALA A 143 20.19 1.18 4.17
N VAL A 144 21.00 2.13 4.66
CA VAL A 144 21.53 3.25 3.88
C VAL A 144 23.02 3.36 4.15
N ARG A 145 23.81 3.50 3.09
CA ARG A 145 25.26 3.74 3.21
C ARG A 145 25.51 5.14 3.75
N LEU A 146 26.32 5.24 4.80
CA LEU A 146 26.79 6.49 5.36
C LEU A 146 28.15 6.88 4.80
N TYR A 147 29.07 5.94 4.85
CA TYR A 147 30.45 6.15 4.51
C TYR A 147 31.12 4.84 4.11
N SER A 148 32.03 4.87 3.15
CA SER A 148 32.89 3.76 2.78
C SER A 148 34.28 4.26 2.38
N ASP A 149 35.31 3.54 2.82
CA ASP A 149 36.70 3.70 2.40
C ASP A 149 37.35 2.31 2.31
N ASP A 150 38.69 2.28 2.18
CA ASP A 150 39.41 1.01 2.02
C ASP A 150 39.33 0.09 3.25
N ASP A 151 39.08 0.66 4.44
CA ASP A 151 39.09 -0.05 5.72
C ASP A 151 37.71 -0.16 6.40
N SER A 152 36.69 0.52 5.89
CA SER A 152 35.39 0.64 6.58
C SER A 152 34.22 0.84 5.60
N TYR A 153 33.14 0.09 5.81
CA TYR A 153 31.88 0.24 5.09
C TYR A 153 30.72 0.42 6.06
N LYS A 154 30.40 1.68 6.36
CA LYS A 154 29.39 2.03 7.39
C LYS A 154 28.02 2.28 6.80
N ILE A 155 27.02 1.63 7.41
CA ILE A 155 25.62 1.77 7.11
C ILE A 155 24.79 2.11 8.35
N ILE A 156 23.65 2.76 8.17
CA ILE A 156 22.57 2.73 9.15
C ILE A 156 21.58 1.66 8.72
N LEU A 157 21.31 0.70 9.63
CA LEU A 157 20.25 -0.30 9.48
C LEU A 157 19.12 0.04 10.45
N GLY A 158 17.99 0.46 9.93
CA GLY A 158 16.79 0.80 10.70
C GLY A 158 15.67 -0.21 10.51
N TYR A 159 14.92 -0.49 11.57
CA TYR A 159 13.70 -1.30 11.55
C TYR A 159 12.52 -0.45 11.97
N ARG A 160 11.45 -0.45 11.17
CA ARG A 160 10.17 0.18 11.53
C ARG A 160 9.02 -0.80 11.44
N LEU A 161 8.02 -0.58 12.27
CA LEU A 161 6.74 -1.28 12.19
C LEU A 161 5.93 -0.70 11.03
N ILE A 162 5.27 -1.58 10.29
CA ILE A 162 4.47 -1.22 9.11
C ILE A 162 3.10 -1.91 9.10
N ASP A 163 2.62 -2.33 10.29
CA ASP A 163 1.32 -3.02 10.41
C ASP A 163 0.16 -2.17 9.91
N ASP A 164 0.15 -0.88 10.21
CA ASP A 164 -0.79 0.12 9.71
C ASP A 164 -0.77 0.24 8.18
N ILE A 165 0.41 0.28 7.59
CA ILE A 165 0.58 0.34 6.12
C ILE A 165 0.05 -0.94 5.48
N VAL A 166 0.37 -2.10 6.04
CA VAL A 166 -0.08 -3.41 5.52
C VAL A 166 -1.60 -3.52 5.62
N GLU A 167 -2.21 -3.05 6.70
CA GLU A 167 -3.66 -3.08 6.85
C GLU A 167 -4.36 -2.13 5.87
N GLU A 168 -3.84 -0.91 5.69
CA GLU A 168 -4.34 0.04 4.69
C GLU A 168 -4.23 -0.52 3.26
N GLU A 169 -3.10 -1.15 2.91
CA GLU A 169 -2.92 -1.83 1.62
C GLU A 169 -3.94 -2.97 1.42
N ARG A 170 -4.23 -3.76 2.47
CA ARG A 170 -5.24 -4.83 2.43
C ARG A 170 -6.65 -4.29 2.23
N GLU A 171 -7.04 -3.28 3.00
CA GLU A 171 -8.35 -2.65 2.84
C GLU A 171 -8.52 -2.04 1.45
N SER A 172 -7.50 -1.36 0.94
CA SER A 172 -7.52 -0.76 -0.39
C SER A 172 -7.68 -1.83 -1.48
N ARG A 173 -6.94 -2.94 -1.36
CA ARG A 173 -7.06 -4.09 -2.26
C ARG A 173 -8.46 -4.69 -2.23
N GLN A 174 -9.02 -4.91 -1.05
CA GLN A 174 -10.38 -5.47 -0.92
C GLN A 174 -11.44 -4.55 -1.54
N LYS A 175 -11.32 -3.24 -1.34
CA LYS A 175 -12.22 -2.25 -1.96
C LYS A 175 -12.12 -2.29 -3.49
N LEU A 176 -10.91 -2.41 -4.02
CA LEU A 176 -10.67 -2.51 -5.46
C LEU A 176 -11.25 -3.81 -6.05
N GLU A 177 -11.02 -4.95 -5.40
CA GLU A 177 -11.58 -6.24 -5.82
C GLU A 177 -13.11 -6.24 -5.83
N GLN A 178 -13.73 -5.65 -4.80
CA GLN A 178 -15.19 -5.49 -4.74
C GLN A 178 -15.71 -4.56 -5.84
N ALA A 179 -15.03 -3.45 -6.11
CA ALA A 179 -15.40 -2.54 -7.17
C ALA A 179 -15.28 -3.19 -8.56
N LEU A 180 -14.21 -3.95 -8.79
CA LEU A 180 -14.00 -4.70 -10.03
C LEU A 180 -15.13 -5.72 -10.23
N LYS A 181 -15.44 -6.52 -9.22
CA LYS A 181 -16.52 -7.52 -9.28
C LYS A 181 -17.88 -6.87 -9.62
N ARG A 182 -18.22 -5.74 -8.98
CA ARG A 182 -19.47 -5.02 -9.28
C ARG A 182 -19.49 -4.49 -10.72
N ALA A 183 -18.36 -4.00 -11.22
CA ALA A 183 -18.24 -3.52 -12.59
C ALA A 183 -18.41 -4.67 -13.61
N GLU A 184 -17.83 -5.84 -13.34
CA GLU A 184 -18.01 -7.04 -14.17
C GLU A 184 -19.45 -7.52 -14.17
N GLU A 185 -20.10 -7.63 -13.01
CA GLU A 185 -21.51 -8.00 -12.88
C GLU A 185 -22.42 -7.03 -13.65
N ALA A 186 -22.19 -5.73 -13.53
CA ALA A 186 -22.93 -4.70 -14.28
C ALA A 186 -22.70 -4.83 -15.79
N SER A 187 -21.47 -5.10 -16.23
CA SER A 187 -21.13 -5.30 -17.65
C SER A 187 -21.80 -6.55 -18.22
N HIS A 188 -21.83 -7.66 -17.46
CA HIS A 188 -22.53 -8.88 -17.85
C HIS A 188 -24.04 -8.67 -17.94
N ALA A 189 -24.65 -8.03 -16.95
CA ALA A 189 -26.07 -7.70 -16.95
C ALA A 189 -26.43 -6.83 -18.17
N LYS A 190 -25.62 -5.83 -18.49
CA LYS A 190 -25.79 -4.97 -19.66
C LYS A 190 -25.69 -5.76 -20.97
N SER A 191 -24.74 -6.67 -21.09
CA SER A 191 -24.58 -7.52 -22.28
C SER A 191 -25.77 -8.46 -22.45
N ALA A 192 -26.26 -9.09 -21.38
CA ALA A 192 -27.43 -9.94 -21.40
C ALA A 192 -28.70 -9.16 -21.77
N PHE A 193 -28.86 -7.95 -21.25
CA PHE A 193 -29.95 -7.05 -21.62
C PHE A 193 -29.97 -6.78 -23.13
N TRP A 194 -28.84 -6.37 -23.69
CA TRP A 194 -28.75 -6.10 -25.14
C TRP A 194 -29.01 -7.32 -26.01
N PHE A 195 -28.54 -8.50 -25.56
CA PHE A 195 -28.81 -9.75 -26.27
C PHE A 195 -30.30 -10.06 -26.31
N ASN A 196 -30.98 -10.00 -25.16
CA ASN A 196 -32.41 -10.24 -25.05
C ASN A 196 -33.23 -9.21 -25.85
N MET A 197 -32.90 -7.92 -25.73
CA MET A 197 -33.56 -6.86 -26.49
C MET A 197 -33.43 -7.06 -28.01
N SER A 198 -32.23 -7.49 -28.47
CA SER A 198 -32.03 -7.77 -29.90
C SER A 198 -32.92 -8.90 -30.40
N HIS A 199 -33.14 -9.94 -29.56
CA HIS A 199 -34.06 -11.03 -29.89
C HIS A 199 -35.51 -10.55 -29.91
N ASP A 200 -35.94 -9.80 -28.91
CA ASP A 200 -37.32 -9.33 -28.75
C ASP A 200 -37.72 -8.29 -29.82
N ILE A 201 -36.79 -7.50 -30.32
CA ILE A 201 -36.95 -6.61 -31.46
C ILE A 201 -37.05 -7.40 -32.79
N ARG A 202 -36.20 -8.45 -32.95
CA ARG A 202 -36.16 -9.24 -34.19
C ARG A 202 -37.44 -10.00 -34.45
N THR A 203 -38.10 -10.51 -33.42
CA THR A 203 -39.31 -11.30 -33.55
C THR A 203 -40.45 -10.54 -34.19
N PRO A 204 -40.94 -9.36 -33.73
CA PRO A 204 -42.00 -8.59 -34.37
C PRO A 204 -41.56 -8.03 -35.73
N MET A 205 -40.27 -7.70 -35.89
CA MET A 205 -39.72 -7.22 -37.17
C MET A 205 -39.83 -8.31 -38.25
N ASN A 206 -39.46 -9.55 -37.94
CA ASN A 206 -39.60 -10.66 -38.88
C ASN A 206 -41.07 -10.99 -39.16
N ALA A 207 -41.98 -10.82 -38.19
CA ALA A 207 -43.42 -10.98 -38.41
C ALA A 207 -43.95 -9.91 -39.38
N ILE A 208 -43.57 -8.65 -39.20
CA ILE A 208 -43.93 -7.58 -40.10
C ILE A 208 -43.45 -7.88 -41.54
N ILE A 209 -42.18 -8.25 -41.71
CA ILE A 209 -41.61 -8.61 -43.02
C ILE A 209 -42.38 -9.78 -43.65
N GLY A 210 -42.52 -10.89 -42.90
CA GLY A 210 -43.18 -12.10 -43.40
C GLY A 210 -44.65 -11.88 -43.78
N TYR A 211 -45.41 -11.07 -43.02
CA TYR A 211 -46.77 -10.74 -43.38
C TYR A 211 -46.86 -9.75 -44.55
N THR A 212 -45.85 -8.89 -44.73
CA THR A 212 -45.77 -8.04 -45.89
C THR A 212 -45.51 -8.85 -47.18
N ASP A 213 -44.61 -9.84 -47.11
CA ASP A 213 -44.35 -10.77 -48.22
C ASP A 213 -45.60 -11.60 -48.57
N LEU A 214 -46.38 -12.02 -47.58
CA LEU A 214 -47.64 -12.71 -47.79
C LEU A 214 -48.73 -11.83 -48.39
N LEU A 215 -48.75 -10.53 -48.05
CA LEU A 215 -49.66 -9.56 -48.69
C LEU A 215 -49.36 -9.35 -50.17
N GLU A 216 -48.07 -9.38 -50.56
CA GLU A 216 -47.70 -9.30 -51.99
C GLU A 216 -48.21 -10.51 -52.80
N ILE A 217 -48.25 -11.70 -52.17
CA ILE A 217 -48.69 -12.95 -52.86
C ILE A 217 -50.19 -13.09 -52.84
N TYR A 218 -50.87 -12.77 -51.74
CA TYR A 218 -52.29 -13.08 -51.48
C TYR A 218 -53.15 -11.84 -51.28
N GLY A 219 -52.69 -10.63 -51.69
CA GLY A 219 -53.40 -9.38 -51.44
C GLY A 219 -54.74 -9.22 -52.15
N ASP A 220 -55.03 -10.04 -53.14
CA ASP A 220 -56.32 -10.06 -53.83
C ASP A 220 -57.41 -10.78 -53.01
N ASP A 221 -57.02 -11.65 -52.06
CA ASP A 221 -57.92 -12.30 -51.11
C ASP A 221 -58.23 -11.34 -49.96
N VAL A 222 -59.45 -10.83 -49.90
CA VAL A 222 -59.86 -9.77 -48.95
C VAL A 222 -59.71 -10.22 -47.50
N GLU A 223 -60.06 -11.48 -47.19
CA GLU A 223 -60.01 -12.00 -45.83
C GLU A 223 -58.56 -12.12 -45.34
N LYS A 224 -57.66 -12.70 -46.16
CA LYS A 224 -56.23 -12.82 -45.86
C LYS A 224 -55.57 -11.43 -45.79
N ARG A 225 -55.91 -10.53 -46.63
CA ARG A 225 -55.41 -9.16 -46.58
C ARG A 225 -55.69 -8.45 -45.27
N GLU A 226 -56.95 -8.56 -44.79
CA GLU A 226 -57.34 -7.96 -43.50
C GLU A 226 -56.66 -8.62 -42.35
N ASP A 227 -56.51 -9.96 -42.32
CA ASP A 227 -55.74 -10.69 -41.29
C ASP A 227 -54.25 -10.31 -41.26
N TYR A 228 -53.61 -10.26 -42.42
CA TYR A 228 -52.18 -9.89 -42.49
C TYR A 228 -51.93 -8.42 -42.11
N LEU A 229 -52.78 -7.48 -42.52
CA LEU A 229 -52.73 -6.09 -42.08
C LEU A 229 -52.91 -5.94 -40.57
N GLY A 230 -53.83 -6.71 -39.97
CA GLY A 230 -54.03 -6.75 -38.54
C GLY A 230 -52.78 -7.22 -37.79
N LYS A 231 -52.12 -8.27 -38.28
CA LYS A 231 -50.90 -8.84 -37.70
C LYS A 231 -49.71 -7.90 -37.85
N ILE A 232 -49.56 -7.20 -39.00
CA ILE A 232 -48.54 -6.16 -39.18
C ILE A 232 -48.75 -5.06 -38.17
N LYS A 233 -49.97 -4.57 -38.01
CA LYS A 233 -50.32 -3.48 -37.10
C LYS A 233 -49.97 -3.86 -35.66
N SER A 234 -50.44 -5.02 -35.18
CA SER A 234 -50.18 -5.44 -33.81
C SER A 234 -48.68 -5.67 -33.54
N SER A 235 -47.94 -6.26 -34.51
CA SER A 235 -46.48 -6.39 -34.39
C SER A 235 -45.76 -5.06 -34.35
N SER A 236 -46.24 -4.07 -35.09
CA SER A 236 -45.66 -2.73 -35.10
C SER A 236 -45.95 -1.97 -33.79
N GLU A 237 -47.16 -2.09 -33.24
CA GLU A 237 -47.52 -1.53 -31.94
C GLU A 237 -46.68 -2.13 -30.81
N TYR A 238 -46.44 -3.44 -30.83
CA TYR A 238 -45.58 -4.14 -29.88
C TYR A 238 -44.13 -3.69 -29.99
N LEU A 239 -43.59 -3.54 -31.22
CA LEU A 239 -42.26 -3.05 -31.44
C LEU A 239 -42.07 -1.62 -30.93
N LEU A 240 -43.06 -0.74 -31.12
CA LEU A 240 -43.07 0.62 -30.64
C LEU A 240 -43.02 0.67 -29.08
N SER A 241 -43.80 -0.21 -28.42
CA SER A 241 -43.75 -0.33 -26.96
C SER A 241 -42.37 -0.75 -26.47
N LEU A 242 -41.72 -1.77 -27.06
CA LEU A 242 -40.35 -2.19 -26.71
C LEU A 242 -39.31 -1.07 -26.89
N LEU A 243 -39.43 -0.27 -27.96
CA LEU A 243 -38.55 0.86 -28.19
C LEU A 243 -38.73 1.96 -27.12
N ASN A 244 -39.98 2.22 -26.72
CA ASN A 244 -40.27 3.19 -25.65
C ASN A 244 -39.67 2.69 -24.30
N ASP A 245 -39.79 1.41 -23.97
CA ASP A 245 -39.22 0.82 -22.76
C ASP A 245 -37.69 0.97 -22.73
N VAL A 246 -37.01 0.72 -23.87
CA VAL A 246 -35.55 0.93 -24.00
C VAL A 246 -35.16 2.39 -23.83
N LEU A 247 -35.93 3.31 -24.42
CA LEU A 247 -35.67 4.76 -24.30
C LEU A 247 -35.88 5.25 -22.86
N GLU A 248 -36.87 4.72 -22.17
CA GLU A 248 -37.15 5.04 -20.77
C GLU A 248 -36.00 4.54 -19.89
N MET A 249 -35.55 3.29 -20.09
CA MET A 249 -34.40 2.73 -19.40
C MET A 249 -33.13 3.57 -19.62
N ALA A 250 -32.87 3.99 -20.85
CA ALA A 250 -31.74 4.87 -21.18
C ALA A 250 -31.80 6.25 -20.47
N ARG A 251 -33.02 6.79 -20.30
CA ARG A 251 -33.20 8.02 -19.53
C ARG A 251 -32.94 7.84 -18.05
N ILE A 252 -33.38 6.71 -17.48
CA ILE A 252 -33.09 6.35 -16.07
C ILE A 252 -31.59 6.20 -15.87
N GLU A 253 -30.89 5.40 -16.72
CA GLU A 253 -29.44 5.19 -16.62
C GLU A 253 -28.64 6.51 -16.77
N SER A 254 -29.08 7.42 -17.62
CA SER A 254 -28.40 8.72 -17.81
C SER A 254 -28.69 9.74 -16.70
N GLY A 255 -29.50 9.40 -15.70
CA GLY A 255 -29.93 10.34 -14.65
C GLY A 255 -30.80 11.49 -15.13
N LYS A 256 -31.35 11.40 -16.37
CA LYS A 256 -32.22 12.43 -16.97
C LYS A 256 -33.70 12.12 -16.74
N TYR A 257 -34.03 11.13 -15.95
CA TYR A 257 -35.41 10.81 -15.61
C TYR A 257 -35.91 11.83 -14.59
N ILE A 258 -36.94 12.62 -14.99
CA ILE A 258 -37.62 13.56 -14.12
C ILE A 258 -38.91 12.86 -13.65
N MET A 259 -39.01 12.60 -12.34
CA MET A 259 -40.28 12.15 -11.76
C MET A 259 -41.29 13.33 -11.78
N ASP A 260 -42.38 13.15 -12.47
CA ASP A 260 -43.52 14.07 -12.42
C ASP A 260 -44.48 13.56 -11.32
N GLU A 261 -44.34 14.13 -10.14
CA GLU A 261 -45.17 13.78 -9.00
C GLU A 261 -46.52 14.48 -9.12
N THR A 262 -47.57 13.74 -9.47
CA THR A 262 -48.95 14.24 -9.49
C THR A 262 -49.74 13.66 -8.31
N VAL A 263 -50.59 14.50 -7.72
CA VAL A 263 -51.53 14.06 -6.70
C VAL A 263 -52.67 13.28 -7.37
N THR A 264 -52.70 11.96 -7.14
CA THR A 264 -53.72 11.08 -7.73
C THR A 264 -54.58 10.47 -6.63
N ASP A 265 -55.91 10.38 -6.84
CA ASP A 265 -56.80 9.67 -5.93
C ASP A 265 -56.56 8.17 -6.09
N ILE A 266 -56.14 7.51 -5.00
CA ILE A 266 -55.88 6.06 -4.98
C ILE A 266 -57.08 5.24 -5.45
N ARG A 267 -58.31 5.73 -5.28
CA ARG A 267 -59.51 5.05 -5.75
C ARG A 267 -59.68 5.07 -7.26
N GLU A 268 -59.15 6.09 -7.95
CA GLU A 268 -59.11 6.12 -9.41
C GLU A 268 -57.99 5.22 -9.96
N PHE A 269 -56.88 5.12 -9.28
CA PHE A 269 -55.76 4.26 -9.65
C PHE A 269 -56.16 2.78 -9.65
N ASP A 270 -56.87 2.31 -8.60
CA ASP A 270 -57.32 0.92 -8.47
C ASP A 270 -58.37 0.49 -9.52
N ARG A 271 -59.04 1.45 -10.20
CA ARG A 271 -59.97 1.18 -11.30
C ARG A 271 -59.33 1.15 -12.69
N SER A 272 -58.04 1.54 -12.80
CA SER A 272 -57.29 1.62 -14.06
C SER A 272 -56.35 0.43 -14.30
N ILE A 273 -56.23 -0.47 -13.32
CA ILE A 273 -55.51 -1.73 -13.40
C ILE A 273 -56.55 -2.88 -13.61
#